data_d458af3ff4f2e579690d3deb2cf1a20c
#
_entry.id   d458af3ff4f2e579690d3deb2cf1a20c
#
_cell.length_a   1.000
_cell.length_b   1.000
_cell.length_c   1.000
_cell.angle_alpha   90.00
_cell.angle_beta   90.00
_cell.angle_gamma   90.00
#
_symmetry.space_group_name_H-M   'P 1'
#
loop_
_entity.id
_entity.type
_entity.pdbx_description
1 polymer ?
#
loop_
_entity_poly.entity_id
_entity_poly.type
_entity_poly.pdbx_seq_one_letter_code
_entity_poly.pdbx_strand_id
1 'polypeptide(L)'
;MRNPANADYQCPFLNGQCIKRGHHLAGPYPVCSVRRKTKPNLITVCPKRFLEADIVADVIKHCWPGKPPQNPRISHEVSMAKFGKVDLVICDYDAQAHAVREFVSVELQAVDISGSVEPAYTGVLNSASSVQVSYGINWANVRKRYIDQLVAKCFYHSQWNTRIVAVMQSPLYDYLRAHMQFDEMSPGAGGVDVAFLLYDYVESDDHHTLIFDRVVGTSHSSLMMSTLYQKTPPKSAFTKRILERLE
;
A
#
# COMPACT_ATOMS: atom_id res chain seq x y z
N MET A 1 3.40 -11.76 21.50
CA MET A 1 4.40 -11.15 20.59
C MET A 1 5.77 -11.72 20.91
N ARG A 2 6.50 -12.23 19.93
CA ARG A 2 7.92 -12.58 20.16
C ARG A 2 8.68 -11.27 20.38
N ASN A 3 9.54 -11.24 21.40
CA ASN A 3 10.39 -10.07 21.64
C ASN A 3 11.32 -9.90 20.43
N PRO A 4 11.23 -8.80 19.67
CA PRO A 4 12.03 -8.61 18.47
C PRO A 4 13.55 -8.64 18.73
N ALA A 5 13.99 -8.20 19.90
CA ALA A 5 15.39 -8.22 20.28
C ALA A 5 15.93 -9.67 20.43
N ASN A 6 15.09 -10.61 20.86
CA ASN A 6 15.49 -12.02 20.99
C ASN A 6 15.57 -12.78 19.66
N ALA A 7 15.06 -12.16 18.58
CA ALA A 7 15.05 -12.74 17.24
C ALA A 7 16.03 -12.03 16.29
N ASP A 8 17.02 -11.30 16.81
CA ASP A 8 17.98 -10.47 16.04
C ASP A 8 17.32 -9.63 14.95
N TYR A 9 16.07 -9.18 15.23
CA TYR A 9 15.24 -8.40 14.28
C TYR A 9 15.03 -9.12 12.92
N GLN A 10 15.01 -10.45 12.88
CA GLN A 10 14.70 -11.19 11.67
C GLN A 10 13.29 -10.86 11.18
N CYS A 11 13.17 -10.48 9.91
CA CYS A 11 11.89 -10.20 9.30
C CYS A 11 11.24 -11.50 8.81
N PRO A 12 10.03 -11.85 9.26
CA PRO A 12 9.36 -13.08 8.82
C PRO A 12 8.91 -13.03 7.34
N PHE A 13 8.95 -11.84 6.71
CA PHE A 13 8.50 -11.62 5.33
C PHE A 13 9.65 -11.37 4.35
N LEU A 14 10.86 -11.17 4.87
CA LEU A 14 12.08 -11.06 4.10
C LEU A 14 13.00 -12.17 4.56
N ASN A 15 13.76 -12.75 3.66
CA ASN A 15 14.81 -13.68 4.04
C ASN A 15 16.03 -12.90 4.58
N GLY A 16 15.86 -12.22 5.72
CA GLY A 16 16.89 -11.36 6.30
C GLY A 16 16.40 -10.49 7.45
N GLN A 17 17.21 -9.53 7.87
CA GLN A 17 16.88 -8.62 8.97
C GLN A 17 15.82 -7.59 8.59
N CYS A 18 15.08 -7.12 9.61
CA CYS A 18 14.13 -6.03 9.45
C CYS A 18 14.83 -4.75 9.02
N ILE A 19 14.39 -4.18 7.90
CA ILE A 19 14.94 -2.94 7.33
C ILE A 19 14.15 -1.68 7.74
N LYS A 20 13.03 -1.85 8.46
CA LYS A 20 12.21 -0.71 8.92
C LYS A 20 12.97 0.09 9.98
N ARG A 21 12.99 1.41 9.83
CA ARG A 21 13.65 2.34 10.75
C ARG A 21 12.66 3.35 11.30
N GLY A 22 12.84 3.76 12.54
CA GLY A 22 12.17 4.91 13.16
C GLY A 22 13.16 6.08 13.25
N HIS A 23 12.65 7.31 13.18
CA HIS A 23 13.50 8.51 13.21
C HIS A 23 14.34 8.65 14.49
N HIS A 24 13.84 8.12 15.61
CA HIS A 24 14.46 8.26 16.93
C HIS A 24 14.97 6.93 17.51
N LEU A 25 14.93 5.85 16.72
CA LEU A 25 15.37 4.53 17.16
C LEU A 25 16.72 4.17 16.55
N ALA A 26 17.67 3.77 17.40
CA ALA A 26 19.00 3.38 16.96
C ALA A 26 19.03 2.08 16.15
N GLY A 27 18.03 1.23 16.30
CA GLY A 27 17.93 -0.08 15.65
C GLY A 27 16.70 -0.25 14.75
N PRO A 28 16.50 -1.45 14.23
CA PRO A 28 15.31 -1.80 13.51
C PRO A 28 14.05 -1.60 14.35
N TYR A 29 12.96 -1.24 13.66
CA TYR A 29 11.64 -1.03 14.26
C TYR A 29 10.64 -2.05 13.68
N PRO A 30 10.61 -3.30 14.19
CA PRO A 30 9.87 -4.42 13.59
C PRO A 30 8.39 -4.41 13.95
N VAL A 31 7.71 -3.29 13.75
CA VAL A 31 6.25 -3.17 13.87
C VAL A 31 5.66 -3.21 12.47
N CYS A 32 5.04 -4.34 12.12
CA CYS A 32 4.48 -4.58 10.80
C CYS A 32 3.01 -4.15 10.71
N SER A 33 2.31 -4.21 11.84
CA SER A 33 0.89 -3.88 11.93
C SER A 33 0.57 -3.27 13.29
N VAL A 34 -0.48 -2.44 13.36
CA VAL A 34 -0.96 -1.82 14.58
C VAL A 34 -2.47 -1.99 14.72
N ARG A 35 -2.96 -2.13 15.96
CA ARG A 35 -4.38 -2.21 16.25
C ARG A 35 -4.93 -0.82 16.56
N ARG A 36 -6.08 -0.47 16.02
CA ARG A 36 -6.76 0.81 16.34
C ARG A 36 -7.52 0.70 17.67
N LYS A 37 -7.50 1.77 18.47
CA LYS A 37 -8.27 1.83 19.72
C LYS A 37 -9.78 1.76 19.49
N THR A 38 -10.27 2.41 18.44
CA THR A 38 -11.70 2.61 18.17
C THR A 38 -12.32 1.54 17.28
N LYS A 39 -11.49 0.74 16.59
CA LYS A 39 -11.94 -0.38 15.75
C LYS A 39 -10.96 -1.52 15.94
N PRO A 40 -11.43 -2.76 16.11
CA PRO A 40 -10.55 -3.92 16.39
C PRO A 40 -9.63 -4.27 15.20
N ASN A 41 -9.79 -3.61 14.06
CA ASN A 41 -9.07 -3.93 12.83
C ASN A 41 -7.57 -3.66 12.97
N LEU A 42 -6.78 -4.64 12.58
CA LEU A 42 -5.34 -4.53 12.44
C LEU A 42 -5.02 -3.75 11.16
N ILE A 43 -4.08 -2.80 11.23
CA ILE A 43 -3.68 -1.97 10.11
C ILE A 43 -2.21 -2.22 9.79
N THR A 44 -1.94 -2.54 8.52
CA THR A 44 -0.60 -2.73 7.99
C THR A 44 0.14 -1.40 7.91
N VAL A 45 1.31 -1.34 8.57
CA VAL A 45 2.19 -0.15 8.62
C VAL A 45 3.61 -0.45 8.09
N CYS A 46 3.80 -1.63 7.51
CA CYS A 46 5.01 -2.02 6.82
C CYS A 46 4.65 -2.69 5.49
N PRO A 47 5.10 -2.18 4.33
CA PRO A 47 4.75 -2.76 3.04
C PRO A 47 5.24 -4.21 2.88
N LYS A 48 6.34 -4.58 3.53
CA LYS A 48 6.85 -5.97 3.49
C LYS A 48 5.92 -6.99 4.16
N ARG A 49 4.93 -6.52 4.95
CA ARG A 49 3.88 -7.38 5.51
C ARG A 49 3.02 -8.05 4.43
N PHE A 50 2.84 -7.40 3.28
CA PHE A 50 2.09 -7.96 2.15
C PHE A 50 2.77 -9.20 1.54
N LEU A 51 4.09 -9.37 1.72
CA LEU A 51 4.82 -10.55 1.25
C LEU A 51 4.47 -11.85 2.01
N GLU A 52 3.59 -11.78 3.01
CA GLU A 52 2.97 -12.98 3.60
C GLU A 52 2.02 -13.68 2.62
N ALA A 53 1.36 -12.91 1.76
CA ALA A 53 0.49 -13.42 0.71
C ALA A 53 1.29 -13.73 -0.57
N ASP A 54 0.79 -14.64 -1.40
CA ASP A 54 1.36 -14.89 -2.72
C ASP A 54 0.88 -13.83 -3.73
N ILE A 55 1.44 -12.61 -3.57
CA ILE A 55 1.10 -11.47 -4.42
C ILE A 55 1.32 -11.78 -5.90
N VAL A 56 2.35 -12.56 -6.23
CA VAL A 56 2.68 -12.88 -7.63
C VAL A 56 1.58 -13.71 -8.26
N ALA A 57 1.14 -14.77 -7.58
CA ALA A 57 0.03 -15.60 -8.05
C ALA A 57 -1.27 -14.78 -8.14
N ASP A 58 -1.56 -13.94 -7.14
CA ASP A 58 -2.77 -13.11 -7.14
C ASP A 58 -2.76 -12.06 -8.25
N VAL A 59 -1.62 -11.41 -8.54
CA VAL A 59 -1.46 -10.48 -9.66
C VAL A 59 -1.66 -11.18 -10.99
N ILE A 60 -1.04 -12.34 -11.19
CA ILE A 60 -1.20 -13.12 -12.43
C ILE A 60 -2.65 -13.55 -12.63
N LYS A 61 -3.29 -14.00 -11.56
CA LYS A 61 -4.67 -14.50 -11.60
C LYS A 61 -5.72 -13.39 -11.81
N HIS A 62 -5.54 -12.25 -11.16
CA HIS A 62 -6.60 -11.24 -11.04
C HIS A 62 -6.29 -9.92 -11.75
N CYS A 63 -5.01 -9.61 -12.00
CA CYS A 63 -4.59 -8.31 -12.51
C CYS A 63 -3.84 -8.39 -13.86
N TRP A 64 -3.48 -9.58 -14.33
CA TRP A 64 -2.74 -9.71 -15.58
C TRP A 64 -3.60 -9.29 -16.78
N PRO A 65 -3.09 -8.45 -17.70
CA PRO A 65 -3.82 -8.11 -18.92
C PRO A 65 -3.80 -9.28 -19.92
N GLY A 66 -4.97 -9.76 -20.31
CA GLY A 66 -5.08 -10.83 -21.29
C GLY A 66 -4.74 -12.22 -20.79
N LYS A 67 -4.00 -13.00 -21.59
CA LYS A 67 -3.63 -14.39 -21.24
C LYS A 67 -2.53 -14.42 -20.18
N PRO A 68 -2.60 -15.33 -19.20
CA PRO A 68 -1.54 -15.49 -18.21
C PRO A 68 -0.15 -15.67 -18.82
N PRO A 69 0.92 -15.20 -18.17
CA PRO A 69 2.28 -15.31 -18.68
C PRO A 69 2.71 -16.77 -18.78
N GLN A 70 3.42 -17.11 -19.86
CA GLN A 70 3.92 -18.48 -20.07
C GLN A 70 5.22 -18.75 -19.28
N ASN A 71 6.05 -17.73 -19.13
CA ASN A 71 7.32 -17.82 -18.40
C ASN A 71 7.47 -16.61 -17.46
N PRO A 72 6.73 -16.58 -16.34
CA PRO A 72 6.76 -15.44 -15.42
C PRO A 72 8.14 -15.28 -14.79
N ARG A 73 8.64 -14.04 -14.79
CA ARG A 73 9.85 -13.60 -14.09
C ARG A 73 9.54 -12.39 -13.25
N ILE A 74 10.32 -12.22 -12.18
CA ILE A 74 10.13 -11.13 -11.23
C ILE A 74 11.42 -10.32 -11.17
N SER A 75 11.26 -8.99 -11.21
CA SER A 75 12.32 -8.03 -10.92
C SER A 75 11.90 -7.14 -9.76
N HIS A 76 12.84 -6.81 -8.87
CA HIS A 76 12.61 -5.97 -7.71
C HIS A 76 13.21 -4.58 -7.91
N GLU A 77 12.58 -3.55 -7.31
CA GLU A 77 13.11 -2.19 -7.23
C GLU A 77 13.48 -1.59 -8.61
N VAL A 78 12.65 -1.84 -9.63
CA VAL A 78 12.91 -1.39 -11.00
C VAL A 78 12.73 0.12 -11.10
N SER A 79 13.75 0.83 -11.61
CA SER A 79 13.72 2.29 -11.76
C SER A 79 12.83 2.72 -12.91
N MET A 80 11.96 3.70 -12.65
CA MET A 80 11.12 4.40 -13.64
C MET A 80 11.62 5.84 -13.86
N ALA A 81 12.90 6.01 -14.13
CA ALA A 81 13.52 7.30 -14.40
C ALA A 81 13.18 8.37 -13.33
N LYS A 82 12.47 9.43 -13.71
CA LYS A 82 12.12 10.55 -12.82
C LYS A 82 11.06 10.20 -11.75
N PHE A 83 10.38 9.05 -11.87
CA PHE A 83 9.25 8.66 -11.00
C PHE A 83 9.64 7.64 -9.92
N GLY A 84 10.93 7.54 -9.63
CA GLY A 84 11.45 6.63 -8.61
C GLY A 84 11.48 5.18 -9.09
N LYS A 85 11.21 4.25 -8.18
CA LYS A 85 11.20 2.82 -8.46
C LYS A 85 9.80 2.25 -8.26
N VAL A 86 9.55 1.11 -8.89
CA VAL A 86 8.43 0.22 -8.54
C VAL A 86 8.94 -0.93 -7.70
N ASP A 87 8.17 -1.39 -6.73
CA ASP A 87 8.60 -2.42 -5.77
C ASP A 87 8.87 -3.76 -6.46
N LEU A 88 7.96 -4.17 -7.37
CA LEU A 88 8.05 -5.40 -8.15
C LEU A 88 7.64 -5.14 -9.60
N VAL A 89 8.23 -5.88 -10.52
CA VAL A 89 7.74 -6.05 -11.89
C VAL A 89 7.61 -7.55 -12.16
N ILE A 90 6.43 -7.98 -12.57
CA ILE A 90 6.18 -9.34 -13.05
C ILE A 90 6.12 -9.26 -14.56
N CYS A 91 6.89 -10.08 -15.26
CA CYS A 91 6.93 -10.07 -16.71
C CYS A 91 6.79 -11.50 -17.31
N ASP A 92 6.28 -11.57 -18.52
CA ASP A 92 6.38 -12.75 -19.38
C ASP A 92 7.66 -12.66 -20.19
N TYR A 93 8.62 -13.54 -19.88
CA TYR A 93 9.96 -13.51 -20.47
C TYR A 93 10.11 -14.52 -21.60
N ASP A 94 10.49 -14.04 -22.79
CA ASP A 94 10.89 -14.87 -23.89
C ASP A 94 12.38 -15.19 -23.80
N ALA A 95 12.69 -16.44 -23.45
CA ALA A 95 14.08 -16.89 -23.30
C ALA A 95 14.79 -17.03 -24.66
N GLN A 96 14.06 -17.30 -25.75
CA GLN A 96 14.66 -17.45 -27.08
C GLN A 96 14.98 -16.08 -27.71
N ALA A 97 14.05 -15.15 -27.60
CA ALA A 97 14.24 -13.78 -28.09
C ALA A 97 15.01 -12.89 -27.11
N HIS A 98 15.29 -13.35 -25.88
CA HIS A 98 15.86 -12.58 -24.77
C HIS A 98 15.10 -11.26 -24.56
N ALA A 99 13.77 -11.33 -24.52
CA ALA A 99 12.89 -10.17 -24.49
C ALA A 99 11.75 -10.32 -23.49
N VAL A 100 11.23 -9.18 -23.02
CA VAL A 100 9.99 -9.11 -22.25
C VAL A 100 8.82 -8.93 -23.23
N ARG A 101 7.85 -9.85 -23.21
CA ARG A 101 6.65 -9.79 -24.07
C ARG A 101 5.59 -8.87 -23.46
N GLU A 102 5.38 -9.00 -22.17
CA GLU A 102 4.36 -8.26 -21.40
C GLU A 102 4.84 -8.12 -19.96
N PHE A 103 4.39 -7.09 -19.26
CA PHE A 103 4.72 -6.91 -17.85
C PHE A 103 3.61 -6.16 -17.09
N VAL A 104 3.62 -6.32 -15.78
CA VAL A 104 2.78 -5.59 -14.84
C VAL A 104 3.68 -5.08 -13.71
N SER A 105 3.58 -3.80 -13.37
CA SER A 105 4.26 -3.21 -12.23
C SER A 105 3.42 -3.33 -10.97
N VAL A 106 4.06 -3.53 -9.81
CA VAL A 106 3.39 -3.72 -8.52
C VAL A 106 3.99 -2.78 -7.49
N GLU A 107 3.12 -2.05 -6.79
CA GLU A 107 3.45 -1.15 -5.68
C GLU A 107 2.80 -1.66 -4.40
N LEU A 108 3.59 -1.76 -3.32
CA LEU A 108 3.13 -2.23 -2.01
C LEU A 108 2.88 -1.04 -1.09
N GLN A 109 1.63 -0.70 -0.83
CA GLN A 109 1.28 0.48 -0.03
C GLN A 109 0.75 0.11 1.36
N ALA A 110 1.54 0.37 2.38
CA ALA A 110 1.13 0.37 3.78
C ALA A 110 0.72 1.78 4.24
N VAL A 111 0.14 1.87 5.43
CA VAL A 111 -0.27 3.15 6.02
C VAL A 111 0.85 3.73 6.88
N ASP A 112 1.04 5.04 6.80
CA ASP A 112 1.98 5.76 7.64
C ASP A 112 1.42 5.98 9.06
N ILE A 113 2.32 6.04 10.04
CA ILE A 113 2.00 6.40 11.42
C ILE A 113 2.39 7.87 11.65
N SER A 114 1.52 8.62 12.31
CA SER A 114 1.82 9.98 12.81
C SER A 114 2.20 9.96 14.28
N GLY A 115 3.09 10.85 14.69
CA GLY A 115 3.60 10.91 16.05
C GLY A 115 4.76 9.93 16.30
N SER A 116 5.19 9.84 17.59
CA SER A 116 6.28 8.94 17.96
C SER A 116 5.74 7.58 18.39
N VAL A 117 6.33 6.54 17.83
CA VAL A 117 6.09 5.13 18.21
C VAL A 117 7.11 4.65 19.25
N GLU A 118 8.17 5.43 19.46
CA GLU A 118 9.29 5.08 20.33
C GLU A 118 8.86 4.75 21.76
N PRO A 119 8.04 5.56 22.46
CA PRO A 119 7.65 5.24 23.83
C PRO A 119 6.90 3.92 23.93
N ALA A 120 6.00 3.66 22.97
CA ALA A 120 5.24 2.42 22.94
C ALA A 120 6.13 1.21 22.64
N TYR A 121 7.07 1.34 21.69
CA TYR A 121 7.99 0.28 21.32
C TYR A 121 8.98 -0.03 22.46
N THR A 122 9.56 0.99 23.08
CA THR A 122 10.45 0.85 24.24
C THR A 122 9.74 0.23 25.43
N GLY A 123 8.48 0.62 25.69
CA GLY A 123 7.66 0.00 26.73
C GLY A 123 7.46 -1.52 26.49
N VAL A 124 7.20 -1.93 25.24
CA VAL A 124 7.09 -3.35 24.87
C VAL A 124 8.41 -4.09 25.08
N LEU A 125 9.53 -3.50 24.66
CA LEU A 125 10.87 -4.09 24.87
C LEU A 125 11.20 -4.29 26.34
N ASN A 126 10.82 -3.35 27.18
CA ASN A 126 11.06 -3.37 28.62
C ASN A 126 9.99 -4.15 29.41
N SER A 127 9.08 -4.86 28.71
CA SER A 127 7.99 -5.64 29.33
C SER A 127 7.12 -4.82 30.30
N ALA A 128 6.90 -3.55 29.98
CA ALA A 128 6.07 -2.66 30.79
C ALA A 128 4.64 -3.21 30.92
N SER A 129 4.06 -3.11 32.13
CA SER A 129 2.70 -3.60 32.41
C SER A 129 1.62 -2.82 31.67
N SER A 130 1.91 -1.59 31.28
CA SER A 130 1.06 -0.77 30.41
C SER A 130 1.92 0.07 29.47
N VAL A 131 1.47 0.22 28.23
CA VAL A 131 2.15 1.04 27.23
C VAL A 131 1.21 2.14 26.77
N GLN A 132 1.63 3.39 26.99
CA GLN A 132 0.91 4.54 26.46
C GLN A 132 1.21 4.71 24.98
N VAL A 133 0.16 4.75 24.15
CA VAL A 133 0.25 4.89 22.71
C VAL A 133 -0.17 6.32 22.32
N SER A 134 0.78 7.11 21.84
CA SER A 134 0.56 8.49 21.40
C SER A 134 0.56 8.66 19.88
N TYR A 135 0.67 7.57 19.11
CA TYR A 135 0.65 7.63 17.65
C TYR A 135 -0.75 7.49 17.08
N GLY A 136 -0.96 8.09 15.91
CA GLY A 136 -2.14 7.94 15.08
C GLY A 136 -1.83 7.30 13.73
N ILE A 137 -2.86 6.92 12.98
CA ILE A 137 -2.72 6.44 11.62
C ILE A 137 -2.89 7.63 10.68
N ASN A 138 -1.89 7.87 9.81
CA ASN A 138 -1.85 9.01 8.92
C ASN A 138 -2.38 8.68 7.52
N TRP A 139 -3.67 8.42 7.42
CA TRP A 139 -4.36 8.15 6.15
C TRP A 139 -4.21 9.29 5.12
N ALA A 140 -4.25 10.53 5.60
CA ALA A 140 -4.18 11.70 4.72
C ALA A 140 -2.81 11.83 4.04
N ASN A 141 -1.74 11.41 4.69
CA ASN A 141 -0.40 11.41 4.10
C ASN A 141 -0.30 10.40 2.95
N VAL A 142 -0.85 9.20 3.15
CA VAL A 142 -0.92 8.19 2.10
C VAL A 142 -1.68 8.74 0.90
N ARG A 143 -2.87 9.33 1.09
CA ARG A 143 -3.64 9.93 0.01
C ARG A 143 -2.82 10.98 -0.75
N LYS A 144 -2.19 11.92 -0.05
CA LYS A 144 -1.45 13.03 -0.67
C LYS A 144 -0.20 12.58 -1.43
N ARG A 145 0.56 11.66 -0.87
CA ARG A 145 1.86 11.26 -1.44
C ARG A 145 1.77 10.09 -2.40
N TYR A 146 1.05 9.06 -2.00
CA TYR A 146 0.98 7.82 -2.77
C TYR A 146 0.13 7.97 -4.02
N ILE A 147 -1.02 8.63 -3.92
CA ILE A 147 -1.91 8.80 -5.08
C ILE A 147 -1.24 9.66 -6.15
N ASP A 148 -0.54 10.73 -5.78
CA ASP A 148 0.21 11.54 -6.76
C ASP A 148 1.27 10.71 -7.49
N GLN A 149 2.00 9.86 -6.76
CA GLN A 149 2.98 8.95 -7.36
C GLN A 149 2.31 7.89 -8.24
N LEU A 150 1.20 7.32 -7.79
CA LEU A 150 0.46 6.31 -8.53
C LEU A 150 -0.09 6.87 -9.84
N VAL A 151 -0.68 8.07 -9.82
CA VAL A 151 -1.18 8.75 -11.02
C VAL A 151 -0.04 9.02 -12.01
N ALA A 152 1.10 9.53 -11.52
CA ALA A 152 2.26 9.80 -12.36
C ALA A 152 2.84 8.54 -13.00
N LYS A 153 3.00 7.45 -12.24
CA LYS A 153 3.48 6.16 -12.76
C LYS A 153 2.46 5.53 -13.71
N CYS A 154 1.19 5.60 -13.37
CA CYS A 154 0.10 5.06 -14.17
C CYS A 154 0.01 5.71 -15.57
N PHE A 155 0.35 6.99 -15.69
CA PHE A 155 0.43 7.66 -17.00
C PHE A 155 1.31 6.90 -17.98
N TYR A 156 2.50 6.46 -17.56
CA TYR A 156 3.39 5.67 -18.43
C TYR A 156 2.81 4.31 -18.75
N HIS A 157 2.22 3.64 -17.76
CA HIS A 157 1.62 2.33 -17.98
C HIS A 157 0.46 2.40 -18.99
N SER A 158 -0.34 3.46 -18.95
CA SER A 158 -1.40 3.67 -19.94
C SER A 158 -0.85 3.90 -21.36
N GLN A 159 0.29 4.63 -21.48
CA GLN A 159 0.94 4.83 -22.78
C GLN A 159 1.62 3.54 -23.31
N TRP A 160 2.09 2.67 -22.43
CA TRP A 160 2.68 1.39 -22.77
C TRP A 160 1.63 0.29 -22.97
N ASN A 161 0.35 0.61 -22.79
CA ASN A 161 -0.77 -0.32 -22.86
C ASN A 161 -0.62 -1.52 -21.90
N THR A 162 -0.04 -1.24 -20.72
CA THR A 162 0.07 -2.16 -19.60
C THR A 162 -0.55 -1.54 -18.35
N ARG A 163 -0.39 -2.14 -17.19
CA ARG A 163 -1.00 -1.64 -15.95
C ARG A 163 -0.06 -1.65 -14.76
N ILE A 164 -0.43 -0.84 -13.76
CA ILE A 164 0.18 -0.85 -12.45
C ILE A 164 -0.80 -1.43 -11.43
N VAL A 165 -0.32 -2.33 -10.58
CA VAL A 165 -1.09 -2.93 -9.48
C VAL A 165 -0.71 -2.28 -8.17
N ALA A 166 -1.69 -1.68 -7.52
CA ALA A 166 -1.57 -1.08 -6.20
C ALA A 166 -2.03 -2.08 -5.14
N VAL A 167 -1.08 -2.71 -4.46
CA VAL A 167 -1.35 -3.66 -3.38
C VAL A 167 -1.54 -2.90 -2.09
N MET A 168 -2.70 -3.03 -1.47
CA MET A 168 -2.99 -2.36 -0.19
C MET A 168 -4.04 -3.11 0.62
N GLN A 169 -4.22 -2.69 1.86
CA GLN A 169 -5.27 -3.22 2.72
C GLN A 169 -6.62 -2.56 2.43
N SER A 170 -7.72 -3.33 2.49
CA SER A 170 -9.09 -2.86 2.21
C SER A 170 -9.48 -1.61 2.99
N PRO A 171 -9.19 -1.44 4.29
CA PRO A 171 -9.47 -0.18 5.00
C PRO A 171 -8.77 1.07 4.43
N LEU A 172 -7.60 0.91 3.81
CA LEU A 172 -6.94 2.02 3.12
C LEU A 172 -7.67 2.37 1.83
N TYR A 173 -8.05 1.38 1.04
CA TYR A 173 -8.84 1.58 -0.16
C TYR A 173 -10.18 2.26 0.15
N ASP A 174 -10.89 1.79 1.17
CA ASP A 174 -12.18 2.37 1.58
C ASP A 174 -12.01 3.84 2.02
N TYR A 175 -10.91 4.17 2.71
CA TYR A 175 -10.57 5.56 3.02
C TYR A 175 -10.34 6.39 1.73
N LEU A 176 -9.62 5.85 0.75
CA LEU A 176 -9.40 6.54 -0.53
C LEU A 176 -10.74 6.78 -1.23
N ARG A 177 -11.60 5.78 -1.32
CA ARG A 177 -12.95 5.88 -1.92
C ARG A 177 -13.85 6.91 -1.24
N ALA A 178 -13.76 7.03 0.08
CA ALA A 178 -14.51 8.04 0.83
C ALA A 178 -14.08 9.49 0.52
N HIS A 179 -12.85 9.69 -0.01
CA HIS A 179 -12.28 11.01 -0.27
C HIS A 179 -11.99 11.29 -1.75
N MET A 180 -12.15 10.32 -2.62
CA MET A 180 -11.85 10.39 -4.05
C MET A 180 -12.94 9.66 -4.83
N GLN A 181 -13.47 10.29 -5.88
CA GLN A 181 -14.54 9.72 -6.71
C GLN A 181 -13.97 9.32 -8.07
N PHE A 182 -13.39 8.14 -8.16
CA PHE A 182 -13.00 7.53 -9.43
C PHE A 182 -13.94 6.36 -9.77
N ASP A 183 -14.06 6.05 -11.05
CA ASP A 183 -14.90 4.96 -11.51
C ASP A 183 -14.26 3.61 -11.19
N GLU A 184 -15.05 2.71 -10.63
CA GLU A 184 -14.63 1.32 -10.42
C GLU A 184 -14.99 0.48 -11.65
N MET A 185 -14.04 -0.33 -12.09
CA MET A 185 -14.15 -1.20 -13.24
C MET A 185 -13.82 -2.63 -12.85
N SER A 186 -14.38 -3.59 -13.58
CA SER A 186 -13.88 -4.97 -13.49
C SER A 186 -12.39 -5.02 -13.91
N PRO A 187 -11.52 -5.72 -13.19
CA PRO A 187 -10.09 -5.80 -13.52
C PRO A 187 -9.81 -6.39 -14.90
N GLY A 188 -10.73 -7.19 -15.44
CA GLY A 188 -10.67 -7.73 -16.80
C GLY A 188 -11.20 -6.80 -17.89
N ALA A 189 -11.76 -5.65 -17.55
CA ALA A 189 -12.28 -4.70 -18.53
C ALA A 189 -11.15 -4.03 -19.32
N GLY A 190 -11.43 -3.67 -20.58
CA GLY A 190 -10.53 -2.83 -21.36
C GLY A 190 -10.40 -1.43 -20.74
N GLY A 191 -9.22 -0.80 -20.85
CA GLY A 191 -8.95 0.53 -20.32
C GLY A 191 -8.67 0.57 -18.81
N VAL A 192 -8.43 -0.57 -18.16
CA VAL A 192 -7.94 -0.63 -16.79
C VAL A 192 -6.43 -0.42 -16.79
N ASP A 193 -6.00 0.74 -16.30
CA ASP A 193 -4.58 1.12 -16.18
C ASP A 193 -4.05 0.89 -14.76
N VAL A 194 -4.94 0.95 -13.75
CA VAL A 194 -4.64 0.67 -12.34
C VAL A 194 -5.54 -0.45 -11.84
N ALA A 195 -4.95 -1.45 -11.21
CA ALA A 195 -5.69 -2.45 -10.44
C ALA A 195 -5.34 -2.33 -8.95
N PHE A 196 -6.33 -2.10 -8.10
CA PHE A 196 -6.19 -2.16 -6.65
C PHE A 196 -6.38 -3.61 -6.20
N LEU A 197 -5.29 -4.25 -5.81
CA LEU A 197 -5.30 -5.61 -5.28
C LEU A 197 -5.37 -5.52 -3.77
N LEU A 198 -6.51 -5.92 -3.20
CA LEU A 198 -6.88 -5.65 -1.82
C LEU A 198 -6.75 -6.90 -0.97
N TYR A 199 -6.18 -6.70 0.21
CA TYR A 199 -6.05 -7.71 1.24
C TYR A 199 -6.69 -7.23 2.53
N ASP A 200 -7.13 -8.16 3.38
CA ASP A 200 -7.51 -7.83 4.74
C ASP A 200 -7.10 -8.96 5.70
N TYR A 201 -7.15 -8.67 7.00
CA TYR A 201 -6.78 -9.63 8.02
C TYR A 201 -7.93 -10.54 8.40
N VAL A 202 -7.61 -11.82 8.49
CA VAL A 202 -8.43 -12.81 9.17
C VAL A 202 -7.74 -13.18 10.47
N GLU A 203 -8.51 -13.16 11.56
CA GLU A 203 -8.08 -13.58 12.87
C GLU A 203 -8.27 -15.08 13.00
N SER A 204 -7.22 -15.80 13.37
CA SER A 204 -7.26 -17.18 13.82
C SER A 204 -6.60 -17.24 15.21
N ASP A 205 -6.93 -18.23 16.02
CA ASP A 205 -6.74 -18.35 17.47
C ASP A 205 -5.59 -17.53 18.11
N ASP A 206 -4.39 -17.47 17.50
CA ASP A 206 -3.24 -16.75 18.04
C ASP A 206 -2.55 -15.79 17.06
N HIS A 207 -3.03 -15.67 15.83
CA HIS A 207 -2.38 -14.85 14.81
C HIS A 207 -3.36 -14.23 13.82
N HIS A 208 -2.90 -13.18 13.14
CA HIS A 208 -3.62 -12.53 12.07
C HIS A 208 -2.89 -12.80 10.75
N THR A 209 -3.59 -13.34 9.78
CA THR A 209 -3.08 -13.63 8.44
C THR A 209 -3.68 -12.67 7.44
N LEU A 210 -2.86 -12.16 6.53
CA LEU A 210 -3.30 -11.33 5.42
C LEU A 210 -3.81 -12.25 4.30
N ILE A 211 -5.09 -12.08 3.94
CA ILE A 211 -5.70 -12.85 2.85
C ILE A 211 -6.19 -11.92 1.76
N PHE A 212 -6.24 -12.43 0.53
CA PHE A 212 -6.87 -11.75 -0.60
C PHE A 212 -8.35 -11.48 -0.27
N ASP A 213 -8.76 -10.22 -0.47
CA ASP A 213 -10.15 -9.76 -0.32
C ASP A 213 -10.81 -9.62 -1.68
N ARG A 214 -10.39 -8.65 -2.47
CA ARG A 214 -10.92 -8.36 -3.79
C ARG A 214 -9.95 -7.58 -4.66
N VAL A 215 -10.29 -7.43 -5.92
CA VAL A 215 -9.57 -6.56 -6.86
C VAL A 215 -10.55 -5.60 -7.54
N VAL A 216 -10.12 -4.35 -7.72
CA VAL A 216 -10.90 -3.29 -8.38
C VAL A 216 -10.03 -2.59 -9.40
N GLY A 217 -10.51 -2.46 -10.64
CA GLY A 217 -9.84 -1.72 -11.69
C GLY A 217 -10.29 -0.25 -11.75
N THR A 218 -9.45 0.60 -12.32
CA THR A 218 -9.81 1.96 -12.74
C THR A 218 -8.92 2.41 -13.90
N SER A 219 -9.36 3.44 -14.65
CA SER A 219 -8.53 4.05 -15.67
C SER A 219 -7.64 5.14 -15.07
N HIS A 220 -6.51 5.44 -15.72
CA HIS A 220 -5.65 6.57 -15.39
C HIS A 220 -6.44 7.88 -15.36
N SER A 221 -7.26 8.13 -16.39
CA SER A 221 -8.04 9.36 -16.49
C SER A 221 -9.02 9.53 -15.33
N SER A 222 -9.76 8.48 -14.95
CA SER A 222 -10.69 8.52 -13.84
C SER A 222 -9.97 8.78 -12.51
N LEU A 223 -8.84 8.09 -12.26
CA LEU A 223 -8.05 8.29 -11.06
C LEU A 223 -7.48 9.73 -11.01
N MET A 224 -6.90 10.23 -12.10
CA MET A 224 -6.37 11.59 -12.20
C MET A 224 -7.46 12.64 -11.96
N MET A 225 -8.63 12.52 -12.60
CA MET A 225 -9.76 13.43 -12.41
C MET A 225 -10.21 13.47 -10.96
N SER A 226 -10.21 12.33 -10.26
CA SER A 226 -10.59 12.25 -8.85
C SER A 226 -9.63 12.99 -7.90
N THR A 227 -8.38 13.23 -8.32
CA THR A 227 -7.42 14.03 -7.55
C THR A 227 -7.63 15.53 -7.74
N LEU A 228 -8.01 15.95 -8.94
CA LEU A 228 -8.16 17.36 -9.34
C LEU A 228 -9.55 17.91 -9.01
N TYR A 229 -10.61 17.13 -9.25
CA TYR A 229 -12.00 17.55 -9.14
C TYR A 229 -12.69 16.86 -7.97
N GLN A 230 -12.47 17.39 -6.78
CA GLN A 230 -13.16 16.95 -5.57
C GLN A 230 -14.45 17.76 -5.39
N LYS A 231 -15.44 17.16 -4.70
CA LYS A 231 -16.66 17.88 -4.31
C LYS A 231 -16.28 19.11 -3.48
N THR A 232 -16.50 20.29 -4.07
CA THR A 232 -16.16 21.54 -3.42
C THR A 232 -17.10 21.77 -2.24
N PRO A 233 -16.61 22.00 -1.01
CA PRO A 233 -17.45 22.39 0.10
C PRO A 233 -18.11 23.74 -0.19
N PRO A 234 -19.32 24.00 0.34
CA PRO A 234 -19.99 25.28 0.12
C PRO A 234 -19.15 26.44 0.69
N LYS A 235 -19.13 27.57 -0.03
CA LYS A 235 -18.39 28.78 0.38
C LYS A 235 -18.68 29.18 1.82
N SER A 236 -19.95 29.04 2.25
CA SER A 236 -20.41 29.34 3.62
C SER A 236 -19.67 28.53 4.70
N ALA A 237 -19.30 27.27 4.43
CA ALA A 237 -18.54 26.48 5.38
C ALA A 237 -17.12 27.01 5.56
N PHE A 238 -16.52 27.56 4.52
CA PHE A 238 -15.20 28.18 4.60
C PHE A 238 -15.24 29.55 5.26
N THR A 239 -16.22 30.40 4.89
CA THR A 239 -16.39 31.73 5.50
C THR A 239 -16.68 31.63 7.01
N LYS A 240 -17.45 30.63 7.45
CA LYS A 240 -17.65 30.37 8.88
C LYS A 240 -16.32 30.13 9.60
N ARG A 241 -15.43 29.31 9.03
CA ARG A 241 -14.10 29.05 9.61
C ARG A 241 -13.20 30.28 9.64
N ILE A 242 -13.35 31.19 8.66
CA ILE A 242 -12.65 32.49 8.68
C ILE A 242 -13.12 33.29 9.86
N LEU A 243 -14.45 33.43 10.05
CA LEU A 243 -15.02 34.19 11.18
C LEU A 243 -14.60 33.65 12.54
N GLU A 244 -14.47 32.32 12.69
CA GLU A 244 -14.01 31.68 13.92
C GLU A 244 -12.52 31.99 14.27
N ARG A 245 -11.76 32.58 13.33
CA ARG A 245 -10.32 32.87 13.46
C ARG A 245 -9.96 34.34 13.18
N LEU A 246 -10.95 35.22 13.03
CA LEU A 246 -10.69 36.64 12.98
C LEU A 246 -10.28 37.13 14.37
N GLU A 247 -9.16 37.86 14.44
CA GLU A 247 -8.66 38.54 15.64
C GLU A 247 -9.40 39.87 15.84
#